data_80351342e43d115bd949cff66c04eb6c
#
_entry.id   80351342e43d115bd949cff66c04eb6c
#
_cell.length_a   1.000
_cell.length_b   1.000
_cell.length_c   1.000
_cell.angle_alpha   90.00
_cell.angle_beta   90.00
_cell.angle_gamma   90.00
#
_symmetry.space_group_name_H-M   'P 1'
#
loop_
_entity.id
_entity.type
_entity.pdbx_description
1 polymer ?
#
loop_
_entity_poly.entity_id
_entity_poly.type
_entity_poly.pdbx_seq_one_letter_code
_entity_poly.pdbx_strand_id
1 'polypeptide(L)'
;MEGRYWFSNSYGEAAGRFLLACNDLRDAGHKVANERLELGMTGPAGEPLCIDVAVVGSLNAGKALLSSSGVHGVEGYPGSAIQLAIMSDMCKEAPFKDHAVIFIHVVNPYGMAWYRRFNENNVDLNRNFLKSDEEYSGVPEGYHSVNYFINP
;
A
#
# COMPACT_ATOMS: atom_id res chain seq x y z
N MET A 1 17.99 0.96 18.41
CA MET A 1 18.04 2.10 17.44
C MET A 1 17.86 1.68 15.97
N GLU A 2 17.83 0.38 15.66
CA GLU A 2 17.66 -0.12 14.26
C GLU A 2 16.28 0.16 13.65
N GLY A 3 15.21 0.21 14.44
CA GLY A 3 13.86 0.38 13.91
C GLY A 3 13.58 1.72 13.20
N ARG A 4 14.30 2.79 13.51
CA ARG A 4 14.13 4.10 12.85
C ARG A 4 14.61 4.11 11.39
N TYR A 5 15.49 3.20 11.02
CA TYR A 5 16.01 3.10 9.66
C TYR A 5 14.92 2.77 8.62
N TRP A 6 13.89 2.02 9.01
CA TRP A 6 12.84 1.58 8.10
C TRP A 6 11.74 2.63 7.85
N PHE A 7 11.56 3.59 8.76
CA PHE A 7 10.54 4.62 8.63
C PHE A 7 10.94 5.68 7.61
N SER A 8 9.96 6.10 6.81
CA SER A 8 10.08 7.20 5.85
C SER A 8 9.37 8.44 6.39
N ASN A 9 9.84 9.64 5.95
CA ASN A 9 9.30 10.91 6.39
C ASN A 9 8.17 11.44 5.46
N SER A 10 8.03 10.83 4.28
CA SER A 10 6.99 11.18 3.31
C SER A 10 6.54 9.95 2.53
N TYR A 11 5.36 10.05 1.91
CA TYR A 11 4.87 9.03 0.98
C TYR A 11 5.86 8.78 -0.17
N GLY A 12 6.35 9.87 -0.80
CA GLY A 12 7.29 9.74 -1.92
C GLY A 12 8.60 9.03 -1.53
N GLU A 13 9.13 9.30 -0.32
CA GLU A 13 10.28 8.57 0.21
C GLU A 13 9.94 7.08 0.41
N ALA A 14 8.79 6.78 1.00
CA ALA A 14 8.35 5.40 1.23
C ALA A 14 8.19 4.61 -0.08
N ALA A 15 7.52 5.20 -1.07
CA ALA A 15 7.35 4.60 -2.40
C ALA A 15 8.69 4.38 -3.12
N GLY A 16 9.59 5.36 -3.07
CA GLY A 16 10.94 5.22 -3.63
C GLY A 16 11.73 4.10 -2.98
N ARG A 17 11.70 3.99 -1.64
CA ARG A 17 12.38 2.93 -0.90
C ARG A 17 11.79 1.54 -1.18
N PHE A 18 10.49 1.43 -1.37
CA PHE A 18 9.85 0.18 -1.77
C PHE A 18 10.35 -0.30 -3.15
N LEU A 19 10.46 0.60 -4.12
CA LEU A 19 10.99 0.25 -5.45
C LEU A 19 12.47 -0.14 -5.40
N LEU A 20 13.27 0.53 -4.57
CA LEU A 20 14.67 0.14 -4.34
C LEU A 20 14.75 -1.26 -3.72
N ALA A 21 13.94 -1.56 -2.71
CA ALA A 21 13.90 -2.89 -2.10
C ALA A 21 13.49 -3.99 -3.09
N CYS A 22 12.64 -3.69 -4.08
CA CYS A 22 12.36 -4.61 -5.18
C CYS A 22 13.61 -4.90 -6.04
N ASN A 23 14.47 -3.90 -6.26
CA ASN A 23 15.73 -4.08 -6.98
C ASN A 23 16.73 -4.87 -6.15
N ASP A 24 16.87 -4.57 -4.85
CA ASP A 24 17.74 -5.32 -3.94
C ASP A 24 17.38 -6.81 -3.91
N LEU A 25 16.09 -7.14 -3.92
CA LEU A 25 15.62 -8.53 -4.02
C LEU A 25 16.00 -9.20 -5.35
N ARG A 26 15.96 -8.47 -6.48
CA ARG A 26 16.43 -8.99 -7.78
C ARG A 26 17.93 -9.26 -7.76
N ASP A 27 18.69 -8.32 -7.20
CA ASP A 27 20.15 -8.44 -7.09
C ASP A 27 20.54 -9.60 -6.16
N ALA A 28 19.71 -9.90 -5.15
CA ALA A 28 19.83 -11.08 -4.30
C ALA A 28 19.39 -12.41 -5.00
N GLY A 29 18.95 -12.34 -6.27
CA GLY A 29 18.58 -13.51 -7.07
C GLY A 29 17.11 -13.93 -7.00
N HIS A 30 16.25 -13.17 -6.31
CA HIS A 30 14.82 -13.43 -6.31
C HIS A 30 14.16 -13.04 -7.64
N LYS A 31 13.16 -13.82 -8.06
CA LYS A 31 12.26 -13.38 -9.14
C LYS A 31 11.32 -12.32 -8.56
N VAL A 32 11.34 -11.13 -9.13
CA VAL A 32 10.45 -10.03 -8.70
C VAL A 32 9.76 -9.44 -9.92
N ALA A 33 8.44 -9.55 -9.94
CA ALA A 33 7.57 -8.76 -10.81
C ALA A 33 6.98 -7.63 -9.99
N ASN A 34 7.05 -6.39 -10.48
CA ASN A 34 6.35 -5.27 -9.84
C ASN A 34 5.64 -4.41 -10.87
N GLU A 35 4.55 -3.81 -10.43
CA GLU A 35 3.70 -2.91 -11.20
C GLU A 35 3.33 -1.71 -10.36
N ARG A 36 3.14 -0.57 -11.01
CA ARG A 36 2.71 0.68 -10.40
C ARG A 36 1.37 1.10 -11.00
N LEU A 37 0.36 1.22 -10.15
CA LEU A 37 -0.99 1.67 -10.53
C LEU A 37 -1.13 3.14 -10.16
N GLU A 38 -1.09 4.02 -11.15
CA GLU A 38 -1.25 5.46 -10.96
C GLU A 38 -2.72 5.82 -10.73
N LEU A 39 -2.99 6.65 -9.74
CA LEU A 39 -4.35 7.11 -9.40
C LEU A 39 -4.75 8.42 -10.11
N GLY A 40 -3.85 9.01 -10.91
CA GLY A 40 -4.07 10.29 -11.56
C GLY A 40 -4.12 11.49 -10.60
N MET A 41 -3.64 11.32 -9.38
CA MET A 41 -3.59 12.33 -8.32
C MET A 41 -2.16 12.61 -7.89
N THR A 42 -1.95 13.75 -7.23
CA THR A 42 -0.66 14.17 -6.69
C THR A 42 -0.70 14.33 -5.17
N GLY A 43 0.44 14.07 -4.55
CA GLY A 43 0.67 14.33 -3.13
C GLY A 43 1.05 15.79 -2.84
N PRO A 44 1.32 16.12 -1.56
CA PRO A 44 1.60 17.49 -1.13
C PRO A 44 2.90 18.09 -1.71
N ALA A 45 3.86 17.27 -2.15
CA ALA A 45 5.07 17.71 -2.82
C ALA A 45 4.98 17.64 -4.36
N GLY A 46 3.79 17.37 -4.93
CA GLY A 46 3.58 17.20 -6.35
C GLY A 46 3.93 15.82 -6.90
N GLU A 47 4.29 14.88 -6.04
CA GLU A 47 4.57 13.50 -6.40
C GLU A 47 3.32 12.75 -6.85
N PRO A 48 3.40 11.86 -7.88
CA PRO A 48 2.27 11.04 -8.29
C PRO A 48 1.88 10.05 -7.20
N LEU A 49 0.58 9.90 -6.98
CA LEU A 49 0.05 8.91 -6.03
C LEU A 49 -0.23 7.59 -6.74
N CYS A 50 0.40 6.53 -6.26
CA CYS A 50 0.38 5.22 -6.89
C CYS A 50 0.16 4.12 -5.84
N ILE A 51 -0.43 3.01 -6.27
CA ILE A 51 -0.37 1.75 -5.54
C ILE A 51 0.72 0.92 -6.20
N ASP A 52 1.79 0.63 -5.46
CA ASP A 52 2.87 -0.23 -5.93
C ASP A 52 2.58 -1.68 -5.49
N VAL A 53 2.62 -2.61 -6.45
CA VAL A 53 2.44 -4.04 -6.20
C VAL A 53 3.72 -4.76 -6.59
N ALA A 54 4.22 -5.65 -5.74
CA ALA A 54 5.34 -6.51 -6.05
C ALA A 54 5.03 -7.97 -5.72
N VAL A 55 5.37 -8.87 -6.62
CA VAL A 55 5.31 -10.33 -6.42
C VAL A 55 6.73 -10.86 -6.38
N VAL A 56 7.14 -11.40 -5.25
CA VAL A 56 8.46 -12.03 -5.05
C VAL A 56 8.28 -13.54 -5.05
N GLY A 57 8.94 -14.22 -5.99
CA GLY A 57 8.82 -15.66 -6.20
C GLY A 57 8.11 -16.01 -7.50
N SER A 58 7.44 -17.16 -7.54
CA SER A 58 6.78 -17.66 -8.76
C SER A 58 5.36 -17.14 -8.88
N LEU A 59 4.99 -16.56 -10.03
CA LEU A 59 3.61 -16.21 -10.35
C LEU A 59 2.66 -17.44 -10.40
N ASN A 60 3.22 -18.62 -10.56
CA ASN A 60 2.50 -19.90 -10.57
C ASN A 60 2.68 -20.67 -9.26
N ALA A 61 3.05 -19.98 -8.16
CA ALA A 61 3.24 -20.63 -6.87
C ALA A 61 1.93 -21.24 -6.36
N GLY A 62 2.02 -22.45 -5.79
CA GLY A 62 0.88 -23.11 -5.17
C GLY A 62 0.42 -22.43 -3.87
N LYS A 63 1.25 -21.58 -3.28
CA LYS A 63 0.98 -20.80 -2.05
C LYS A 63 1.53 -19.41 -2.17
N ALA A 64 0.74 -18.43 -1.71
CA ALA A 64 1.17 -17.03 -1.65
C ALA A 64 0.81 -16.42 -0.29
N LEU A 65 1.71 -15.57 0.22
CA LEU A 65 1.46 -14.68 1.34
C LEU A 65 1.20 -13.28 0.79
N LEU A 66 0.06 -12.68 1.17
CA LEU A 66 -0.26 -11.29 0.85
C LEU A 66 0.07 -10.39 2.04
N SER A 67 0.89 -9.38 1.80
CA SER A 67 1.21 -8.30 2.73
C SER A 67 0.75 -6.96 2.15
N SER A 68 -0.33 -6.40 2.68
CA SER A 68 -0.80 -5.06 2.32
C SER A 68 -0.49 -4.06 3.42
N SER A 69 -0.30 -2.79 3.07
CA SER A 69 -0.08 -1.70 4.01
C SER A 69 -0.97 -0.50 3.67
N GLY A 70 -1.25 0.35 4.66
CA GLY A 70 -1.91 1.63 4.46
C GLY A 70 -3.34 1.56 3.92
N VAL A 71 -4.17 0.64 4.42
CA VAL A 71 -5.63 0.67 4.17
C VAL A 71 -6.20 1.95 4.80
N HIS A 72 -5.85 2.26 6.05
CA HIS A 72 -5.93 3.62 6.56
C HIS A 72 -4.62 4.31 6.21
N GLY A 73 -4.70 5.43 5.50
CA GLY A 73 -3.54 6.03 4.86
C GLY A 73 -2.36 6.29 5.79
N VAL A 74 -2.59 6.98 6.93
CA VAL A 74 -1.52 7.33 7.88
C VAL A 74 -0.83 6.09 8.48
N GLU A 75 -1.53 4.96 8.59
CA GLU A 75 -0.97 3.68 9.03
C GLU A 75 -0.04 3.05 7.97
N GLY A 76 0.02 3.64 6.77
CA GLY A 76 0.94 3.25 5.72
C GLY A 76 2.41 3.41 6.11
N TYR A 77 2.76 4.38 6.96
CA TYR A 77 4.15 4.59 7.41
C TYR A 77 4.71 3.40 8.19
N PRO A 78 4.07 2.92 9.28
CA PRO A 78 4.52 1.71 9.95
C PRO A 78 4.37 0.46 9.07
N GLY A 79 3.31 0.36 8.26
CA GLY A 79 3.13 -0.77 7.33
C GLY A 79 4.24 -0.85 6.29
N SER A 80 4.62 0.28 5.68
CA SER A 80 5.77 0.40 4.78
C SER A 80 7.07 -0.03 5.46
N ALA A 81 7.32 0.46 6.69
CA ALA A 81 8.52 0.11 7.44
C ALA A 81 8.63 -1.40 7.68
N ILE A 82 7.51 -2.07 8.01
CA ILE A 82 7.45 -3.52 8.18
C ILE A 82 7.73 -4.23 6.85
N GLN A 83 7.12 -3.79 5.74
CA GLN A 83 7.37 -4.38 4.42
C GLN A 83 8.83 -4.26 4.02
N LEU A 84 9.46 -3.10 4.20
CA LEU A 84 10.87 -2.87 3.91
C LEU A 84 11.78 -3.77 4.75
N ALA A 85 11.48 -3.94 6.04
CA ALA A 85 12.23 -4.84 6.90
C ALA A 85 12.14 -6.31 6.44
N ILE A 86 10.93 -6.76 6.11
CA ILE A 86 10.71 -8.11 5.56
C ILE A 86 11.47 -8.31 4.25
N MET A 87 11.40 -7.36 3.31
CA MET A 87 12.11 -7.43 2.03
C MET A 87 13.62 -7.48 2.22
N SER A 88 14.16 -6.70 3.17
CA SER A 88 15.58 -6.74 3.51
C SER A 88 16.02 -8.08 4.11
N ASP A 89 15.18 -8.70 4.94
CA ASP A 89 15.49 -10.03 5.47
C ASP A 89 15.41 -11.11 4.38
N MET A 90 14.45 -11.00 3.46
CA MET A 90 14.35 -11.89 2.31
C MET A 90 15.58 -11.85 1.41
N CYS A 91 16.27 -10.71 1.28
CA CYS A 91 17.54 -10.62 0.53
C CYS A 91 18.65 -11.52 1.09
N LYS A 92 18.55 -11.96 2.33
CA LYS A 92 19.52 -12.85 3.00
C LYS A 92 19.17 -14.32 2.83
N GLU A 93 17.99 -14.63 2.34
CA GLU A 93 17.44 -15.96 2.19
C GLU A 93 17.56 -16.47 0.75
N ALA A 94 17.51 -17.78 0.59
CA ALA A 94 17.49 -18.38 -0.74
C ALA A 94 16.18 -18.06 -1.47
N PRO A 95 16.21 -17.85 -2.81
CA PRO A 95 15.02 -17.58 -3.60
C PRO A 95 13.94 -18.67 -3.46
N PHE A 96 12.69 -18.23 -3.38
CA PHE A 96 11.52 -19.12 -3.25
C PHE A 96 11.33 -19.97 -4.52
N LYS A 97 11.08 -21.27 -4.32
CA LYS A 97 10.81 -22.21 -5.43
C LYS A 97 9.30 -22.36 -5.70
N ASP A 98 8.52 -22.61 -4.66
CA ASP A 98 7.10 -22.98 -4.75
C ASP A 98 6.16 -22.02 -4.00
N HIS A 99 6.68 -20.89 -3.54
CA HIS A 99 5.96 -19.88 -2.80
C HIS A 99 6.11 -18.52 -3.47
N ALA A 100 5.18 -17.62 -3.17
CA ALA A 100 5.28 -16.22 -3.52
C ALA A 100 4.93 -15.35 -2.30
N VAL A 101 5.51 -14.15 -2.25
CA VAL A 101 5.05 -13.07 -1.37
C VAL A 101 4.59 -11.92 -2.24
N ILE A 102 3.37 -11.47 -1.99
CA ILE A 102 2.76 -10.34 -2.70
C ILE A 102 2.74 -9.15 -1.73
N PHE A 103 3.39 -8.08 -2.12
CA PHE A 103 3.36 -6.81 -1.38
C PHE A 103 2.45 -5.82 -2.10
N ILE A 104 1.57 -5.15 -1.35
CA ILE A 104 0.80 -3.99 -1.82
C ILE A 104 1.22 -2.78 -0.99
N HIS A 105 1.87 -1.84 -1.64
CA HIS A 105 2.43 -0.64 -1.03
C HIS A 105 1.95 0.61 -1.79
N VAL A 106 1.01 1.36 -1.31
CA VAL A 106 0.08 1.19 -0.20
C VAL A 106 -1.34 1.22 -0.76
N VAL A 107 -2.30 0.63 -0.04
CA VAL A 107 -3.70 0.54 -0.52
C VAL A 107 -4.35 1.92 -0.65
N ASN A 108 -4.02 2.87 0.24
CA ASN A 108 -4.53 4.23 0.24
C ASN A 108 -3.37 5.25 0.19
N PRO A 109 -2.77 5.49 -0.99
CA PRO A 109 -1.66 6.43 -1.14
C PRO A 109 -2.06 7.88 -0.85
N TYR A 110 -3.31 8.28 -1.18
CA TYR A 110 -3.84 9.60 -0.84
C TYR A 110 -3.84 9.82 0.67
N GLY A 111 -4.44 8.92 1.42
CA GLY A 111 -4.48 9.03 2.88
C GLY A 111 -3.08 9.03 3.51
N MET A 112 -2.13 8.23 2.97
CA MET A 112 -0.75 8.24 3.45
C MET A 112 -0.06 9.59 3.17
N ALA A 113 -0.15 10.10 1.96
CA ALA A 113 0.52 11.34 1.56
C ALA A 113 -0.03 12.58 2.31
N TRP A 114 -1.35 12.62 2.54
CA TRP A 114 -2.05 13.74 3.18
C TRP A 114 -2.31 13.51 4.68
N TYR A 115 -1.70 12.49 5.29
CA TYR A 115 -1.85 12.14 6.73
C TYR A 115 -3.29 11.94 7.15
N ARG A 116 -4.10 11.30 6.29
CA ARG A 116 -5.52 11.04 6.51
C ARG A 116 -5.78 9.55 6.72
N ARG A 117 -6.85 9.26 7.46
CA ARG A 117 -7.38 7.90 7.59
C ARG A 117 -8.08 7.45 6.29
N PHE A 118 -8.89 8.33 5.73
CA PHE A 118 -9.77 8.09 4.59
C PHE A 118 -9.04 8.30 3.24
N ASN A 119 -9.65 7.81 2.16
CA ASN A 119 -9.17 8.06 0.82
C ASN A 119 -9.58 9.46 0.32
N GLU A 120 -9.30 9.77 -0.95
CA GLU A 120 -9.62 11.04 -1.62
C GLU A 120 -11.12 11.36 -1.64
N ASN A 121 -11.97 10.34 -1.66
CA ASN A 121 -13.43 10.47 -1.63
C ASN A 121 -14.00 10.47 -0.19
N ASN A 122 -13.14 10.66 0.81
CA ASN A 122 -13.50 10.61 2.24
C ASN A 122 -14.12 9.28 2.69
N VAL A 123 -13.75 8.17 2.04
CA VAL A 123 -14.22 6.82 2.35
C VAL A 123 -13.23 6.10 3.26
N ASP A 124 -13.73 5.48 4.33
CA ASP A 124 -12.97 4.50 5.12
C ASP A 124 -12.97 3.16 4.37
N LEU A 125 -11.86 2.82 3.74
CA LEU A 125 -11.73 1.60 2.95
C LEU A 125 -11.95 0.33 3.79
N ASN A 126 -11.71 0.41 5.12
CA ASN A 126 -11.89 -0.71 6.03
C ASN A 126 -13.33 -0.79 6.61
N ARG A 127 -14.24 0.08 6.17
CA ARG A 127 -15.66 0.06 6.55
C ARG A 127 -16.59 -0.05 5.34
N ASN A 128 -16.04 0.06 4.14
CA ASN A 128 -16.80 0.12 2.90
C ASN A 128 -16.76 -1.23 2.16
N PHE A 129 -17.11 -2.30 2.89
CA PHE A 129 -17.23 -3.65 2.32
C PHE A 129 -18.69 -4.06 2.29
N LEU A 130 -19.11 -4.57 1.13
CA LEU A 130 -20.43 -5.19 0.96
C LEU A 130 -20.28 -6.68 0.71
N LYS A 131 -21.35 -7.42 0.91
CA LYS A 131 -21.47 -8.79 0.42
C LYS A 131 -21.57 -8.76 -1.09
N SER A 132 -21.21 -9.85 -1.75
CA SER A 132 -21.11 -9.94 -3.21
C SER A 132 -22.40 -9.61 -3.99
N ASP A 133 -23.55 -9.70 -3.33
CA ASP A 133 -24.89 -9.47 -3.86
C ASP A 133 -25.51 -8.14 -3.44
N GLU A 134 -24.78 -7.33 -2.65
CA GLU A 134 -25.22 -5.98 -2.24
C GLU A 134 -24.66 -4.92 -3.19
N GLU A 135 -25.46 -3.90 -3.49
CA GLU A 135 -25.04 -2.75 -4.27
C GLU A 135 -24.53 -1.62 -3.38
N TYR A 136 -23.50 -0.90 -3.84
CA TYR A 136 -23.03 0.32 -3.19
C TYR A 136 -24.03 1.44 -3.44
N SER A 137 -25.00 1.61 -2.53
CA SER A 137 -26.05 2.59 -2.67
C SER A 137 -26.50 3.16 -1.32
N GLY A 138 -27.07 4.37 -1.37
CA GLY A 138 -27.61 5.03 -0.21
C GLY A 138 -26.56 5.72 0.66
N VAL A 139 -27.05 6.44 1.66
CA VAL A 139 -26.26 7.15 2.67
C VAL A 139 -27.00 7.04 4.02
N PRO A 140 -26.31 7.17 5.16
CA PRO A 140 -26.95 7.20 6.47
C PRO A 140 -28.05 8.27 6.56
N GLU A 141 -29.08 8.00 7.34
CA GLU A 141 -30.15 8.98 7.62
C GLU A 141 -29.53 10.29 8.15
N GLY A 142 -29.99 11.40 7.63
CA GLY A 142 -29.47 12.72 7.98
C GLY A 142 -28.18 13.16 7.29
N TYR A 143 -27.50 12.28 6.52
CA TYR A 143 -26.28 12.66 5.81
C TYR A 143 -26.48 13.88 4.90
N HIS A 144 -27.56 13.91 4.15
CA HIS A 144 -27.87 15.03 3.24
C HIS A 144 -28.02 16.37 3.96
N SER A 145 -28.44 16.36 5.23
CA SER A 145 -28.62 17.58 6.04
C SER A 145 -27.29 18.25 6.40
N VAL A 146 -26.21 17.49 6.44
CA VAL A 146 -24.88 17.97 6.87
C VAL A 146 -23.84 17.90 5.74
N ASN A 147 -24.20 17.32 4.60
CA ASN A 147 -23.28 17.06 3.51
C ASN A 147 -22.52 18.31 3.04
N TYR A 148 -23.19 19.44 2.86
CA TYR A 148 -22.56 20.69 2.42
C TYR A 148 -21.56 21.25 3.44
N PHE A 149 -21.68 20.86 4.71
CA PHE A 149 -20.79 21.30 5.78
C PHE A 149 -19.54 20.39 5.91
N ILE A 150 -19.72 19.09 5.71
CA ILE A 150 -18.63 18.12 5.86
C ILE A 150 -17.88 17.84 4.55
N ASN A 151 -18.48 18.17 3.41
CA ASN A 151 -17.88 18.10 2.07
C ASN A 151 -18.14 19.44 1.34
N PRO A 152 -17.43 20.52 1.74
CA PRO A 152 -17.60 21.86 1.20
C PRO A 152 -17.13 21.98 -0.26
#